data_7502675eda3b71fdedc83028ec1def5c
#
_entry.id   7502675eda3b71fdedc83028ec1def5c
#
_cell.length_a   1.000
_cell.length_b   1.000
_cell.length_c   1.000
_cell.angle_alpha   90.00
_cell.angle_beta   90.00
_cell.angle_gamma   90.00
#
_symmetry.space_group_name_H-M   'P 1'
#
loop_
_entity.id
_entity.type
_entity.pdbx_description
1 polymer ?
#
loop_
_entity_poly.entity_id
_entity_poly.type
_entity_poly.pdbx_seq_one_letter_code
_entity_poly.pdbx_strand_id
1 'polypeptide(L)'
;MFKPLDRIKTLNNPSHLEFEEVNCYICGSDKSSEFLVGEEDLTGKEGEFLYIKCDSCSLVYQNPRIPITGIKEYYDSEYIAHRKKKDWGLLTPLYTWAMGKHDRDKAKLVKKFTPLDRKTKLLDVGCAVGTFLLHANKKYNCQISGVDF
;
A
#
# COMPACT_ATOMS: atom_id res chain seq x y z
N MET A 1 -21.92 19.86 -3.39
CA MET A 1 -21.23 18.80 -2.66
C MET A 1 -20.42 18.02 -3.71
N PHE A 2 -19.13 17.82 -3.52
CA PHE A 2 -18.29 17.04 -4.42
C PHE A 2 -18.70 15.56 -4.38
N LYS A 3 -18.87 14.93 -5.55
CA LYS A 3 -19.24 13.52 -5.67
C LYS A 3 -18.13 12.75 -6.38
N PRO A 4 -17.32 12.00 -5.64
CA PRO A 4 -16.18 11.28 -6.20
C PRO A 4 -16.55 10.28 -7.30
N LEU A 5 -17.69 9.60 -7.17
CA LEU A 5 -18.14 8.62 -8.16
C LEU A 5 -18.49 9.27 -9.52
N ASP A 6 -19.03 10.48 -9.51
CA ASP A 6 -19.32 11.21 -10.76
C ASP A 6 -18.01 11.61 -11.45
N ARG A 7 -16.97 11.93 -10.68
CA ARG A 7 -15.65 12.26 -11.21
C ARG A 7 -14.95 11.03 -11.81
N ILE A 8 -15.03 9.86 -11.16
CA ILE A 8 -14.38 8.64 -11.64
C ILE A 8 -14.90 8.21 -13.03
N LYS A 9 -16.16 8.51 -13.36
CA LYS A 9 -16.75 8.20 -14.66
C LYS A 9 -16.08 8.93 -15.83
N THR A 10 -15.33 9.99 -15.55
CA THR A 10 -14.57 10.76 -16.57
C THR A 10 -13.13 10.28 -16.71
N LEU A 11 -12.70 9.34 -15.90
CA LEU A 11 -11.36 8.77 -15.91
C LEU A 11 -11.30 7.54 -16.82
N ASN A 12 -10.10 7.24 -17.28
CA ASN A 12 -9.85 6.10 -18.16
C ASN A 12 -9.71 4.81 -17.33
N ASN A 13 -10.83 4.11 -17.17
CA ASN A 13 -10.85 2.84 -16.43
C ASN A 13 -11.47 1.74 -17.27
N PRO A 14 -10.97 0.48 -17.16
CA PRO A 14 -11.62 -0.67 -17.74
C PRO A 14 -13.09 -0.77 -17.33
N SER A 15 -13.98 -1.04 -18.28
CA SER A 15 -15.43 -1.04 -18.06
C SER A 15 -15.95 -2.12 -17.11
N HIS A 16 -15.13 -3.14 -16.84
CA HIS A 16 -15.47 -4.24 -15.92
C HIS A 16 -15.15 -3.91 -14.47
N LEU A 17 -14.40 -2.81 -14.19
CA LEU A 17 -14.07 -2.40 -12.84
C LEU A 17 -15.27 -1.76 -12.16
N GLU A 18 -15.63 -2.29 -11.03
CA GLU A 18 -16.61 -1.70 -10.12
C GLU A 18 -15.92 -0.81 -9.11
N PHE A 19 -16.60 0.27 -8.71
CA PHE A 19 -16.11 1.22 -7.72
C PHE A 19 -17.16 1.45 -6.64
N GLU A 20 -16.71 1.59 -5.40
CA GLU A 20 -17.54 1.94 -4.26
C GLU A 20 -17.07 3.24 -3.61
N GLU A 21 -18.01 4.09 -3.18
CA GLU A 21 -17.72 5.26 -2.34
C GLU A 21 -17.68 4.84 -0.87
N VAL A 22 -16.72 5.43 -0.14
CA VAL A 22 -16.58 5.21 1.29
C VAL A 22 -16.39 6.54 2.03
N ASN A 23 -16.84 6.59 3.27
CA ASN A 23 -16.57 7.72 4.15
C ASN A 23 -15.12 7.68 4.65
N CYS A 24 -14.63 8.78 5.16
CA CYS A 24 -13.27 8.88 5.72
C CYS A 24 -13.03 7.82 6.81
N TYR A 25 -11.98 7.02 6.68
CA TYR A 25 -11.66 5.92 7.60
C TYR A 25 -11.29 6.39 9.01
N ILE A 26 -10.86 7.66 9.16
CA ILE A 26 -10.38 8.20 10.44
C ILE A 26 -11.50 8.88 11.20
N CYS A 27 -12.30 9.74 10.55
CA CYS A 27 -13.29 10.56 11.23
C CYS A 27 -14.74 10.31 10.80
N GLY A 28 -14.98 9.39 9.86
CA GLY A 28 -16.32 9.05 9.37
C GLY A 28 -16.99 10.11 8.47
N SER A 29 -16.33 11.25 8.22
CA SER A 29 -16.89 12.33 7.40
C SER A 29 -17.12 11.90 5.96
N ASP A 30 -18.24 12.35 5.39
CA ASP A 30 -18.59 12.24 3.97
C ASP A 30 -18.15 13.47 3.14
N LYS A 31 -17.55 14.49 3.80
CA LYS A 31 -17.11 15.73 3.17
C LYS A 31 -15.65 15.60 2.73
N SER A 32 -15.42 15.85 1.45
CA SER A 32 -14.09 15.74 0.86
C SER A 32 -13.96 16.61 -0.39
N SER A 33 -12.73 16.88 -0.79
CA SER A 33 -12.36 17.56 -2.02
C SER A 33 -11.40 16.71 -2.84
N GLU A 34 -11.40 16.87 -4.16
CA GLU A 34 -10.44 16.21 -5.06
C GLU A 34 -9.01 16.64 -4.68
N PHE A 35 -8.09 15.69 -4.63
CA PHE A 35 -6.70 15.96 -4.30
C PHE A 35 -5.78 15.70 -5.50
N LEU A 36 -5.81 14.49 -6.07
CA LEU A 36 -5.05 14.15 -7.28
C LEU A 36 -5.68 12.93 -7.99
N VAL A 37 -5.31 12.73 -9.23
CA VAL A 37 -5.54 11.50 -9.98
C VAL A 37 -4.19 10.81 -10.16
N GLY A 38 -4.12 9.53 -9.79
CA GLY A 38 -2.95 8.67 -9.99
C GLY A 38 -3.25 7.60 -11.04
N GLU A 39 -2.23 7.20 -11.78
CA GLU A 39 -2.29 6.08 -12.72
C GLU A 39 -1.68 4.83 -12.08
N GLU A 40 -2.10 3.65 -12.55
CA GLU A 40 -1.43 2.40 -12.18
C GLU A 40 -0.12 2.30 -12.96
N ASP A 41 1.01 2.21 -12.25
CA ASP A 41 2.36 2.21 -12.82
C ASP A 41 3.21 1.00 -12.40
N LEU A 42 2.70 0.17 -11.51
CA LEU A 42 3.47 -0.94 -10.93
C LEU A 42 3.30 -2.25 -11.69
N THR A 43 2.06 -2.55 -12.11
CA THR A 43 1.73 -3.82 -12.77
C THR A 43 1.55 -3.67 -14.26
N GLY A 44 1.50 -2.43 -14.77
CA GLY A 44 1.26 -2.11 -16.17
C GLY A 44 -0.20 -2.36 -16.61
N LYS A 45 -1.12 -2.49 -15.66
CA LYS A 45 -2.55 -2.56 -15.92
C LYS A 45 -3.11 -1.16 -16.13
N GLU A 46 -4.17 -1.06 -16.92
CA GLU A 46 -4.85 0.21 -17.12
C GLU A 46 -5.66 0.61 -15.90
N GLY A 47 -5.69 1.90 -15.59
CA GLY A 47 -6.54 2.47 -14.56
C GLY A 47 -6.07 3.82 -14.04
N GLU A 48 -7.01 4.73 -13.91
CA GLU A 48 -6.84 6.03 -13.26
C GLU A 48 -7.63 6.05 -11.96
N PHE A 49 -7.00 6.43 -10.86
CA PHE A 49 -7.56 6.39 -9.52
C PHE A 49 -7.62 7.77 -8.91
N LEU A 50 -8.80 8.15 -8.43
CA LEU A 50 -9.01 9.42 -7.76
C LEU A 50 -8.62 9.31 -6.29
N TYR A 51 -7.75 10.22 -5.85
CA TYR A 51 -7.45 10.44 -4.44
C TYR A 51 -8.15 11.73 -3.99
N ILE A 52 -8.84 11.64 -2.86
CA ILE A 52 -9.55 12.75 -2.25
C ILE A 52 -8.93 13.10 -0.91
N LYS A 53 -9.13 14.34 -0.49
CA LYS A 53 -8.76 14.82 0.84
C LYS A 53 -10.00 15.05 1.68
N CYS A 54 -10.05 14.44 2.86
CA CYS A 54 -11.11 14.69 3.83
C CYS A 54 -11.05 16.13 4.33
N ASP A 55 -12.15 16.85 4.22
CA ASP A 55 -12.23 18.25 4.64
C ASP A 55 -12.18 18.41 6.17
N SER A 56 -12.52 17.33 6.92
CA SER A 56 -12.58 17.35 8.38
C SER A 56 -11.26 17.00 9.06
N CYS A 57 -10.49 16.00 8.55
CA CYS A 57 -9.27 15.53 9.21
C CYS A 57 -8.03 15.52 8.29
N SER A 58 -8.18 15.97 7.06
CA SER A 58 -7.09 16.05 6.05
C SER A 58 -6.50 14.72 5.61
N LEU A 59 -7.11 13.57 5.96
CA LEU A 59 -6.70 12.28 5.41
C LEU A 59 -6.85 12.31 3.88
N VAL A 60 -5.81 11.88 3.18
CA VAL A 60 -5.85 11.62 1.73
C VAL A 60 -6.00 10.13 1.53
N TYR A 61 -7.00 9.73 0.73
CA TYR A 61 -7.29 8.31 0.45
C TYR A 61 -7.96 8.17 -0.91
N GLN A 62 -7.87 6.96 -1.47
CA GLN A 62 -8.54 6.65 -2.73
C GLN A 62 -10.06 6.57 -2.50
N ASN A 63 -10.81 7.34 -3.26
CA ASN A 63 -12.27 7.30 -3.26
C ASN A 63 -12.84 7.90 -4.56
N PRO A 64 -13.67 7.18 -5.32
CA PRO A 64 -14.11 5.82 -5.03
C PRO A 64 -12.97 4.83 -5.15
N ARG A 65 -13.08 3.71 -4.46
CA ARG A 65 -12.09 2.63 -4.49
C ARG A 65 -12.65 1.39 -5.18
N ILE A 66 -11.77 0.51 -5.63
CA ILE A 66 -12.15 -0.84 -6.04
C ILE A 66 -12.55 -1.63 -4.78
N PRO A 67 -13.72 -2.28 -4.75
CA PRO A 67 -14.11 -3.11 -3.63
C PRO A 67 -13.18 -4.33 -3.47
N ILE A 68 -13.17 -4.92 -2.27
CA ILE A 68 -12.28 -6.04 -1.95
C ILE A 68 -12.47 -7.25 -2.89
N THR A 69 -13.64 -7.41 -3.45
CA THR A 69 -13.95 -8.45 -4.43
C THR A 69 -13.23 -8.26 -5.75
N GLY A 70 -13.01 -7.02 -6.18
CA GLY A 70 -12.34 -6.66 -7.43
C GLY A 70 -10.84 -6.43 -7.28
N ILE A 71 -10.37 -6.05 -6.07
CA ILE A 71 -8.96 -5.67 -5.87
C ILE A 71 -7.96 -6.80 -6.20
N LYS A 72 -8.39 -8.05 -6.12
CA LYS A 72 -7.56 -9.23 -6.42
C LYS A 72 -7.02 -9.22 -7.85
N GLU A 73 -7.66 -8.53 -8.78
CA GLU A 73 -7.20 -8.38 -10.15
C GLU A 73 -5.86 -7.63 -10.22
N TYR A 74 -5.61 -6.71 -9.28
CA TYR A 74 -4.35 -5.96 -9.16
C TYR A 74 -3.29 -6.69 -8.34
N TYR A 75 -3.67 -7.76 -7.63
CA TYR A 75 -2.77 -8.57 -6.77
C TYR A 75 -2.66 -10.01 -7.27
N ASP A 76 -2.52 -10.19 -8.59
CA ASP A 76 -2.35 -11.51 -9.21
C ASP A 76 -0.95 -12.11 -8.96
N SER A 77 -0.70 -13.27 -9.57
CA SER A 77 0.58 -13.99 -9.43
C SER A 77 1.78 -13.24 -9.99
N GLU A 78 1.56 -12.23 -10.83
CA GLU A 78 2.60 -11.40 -11.42
C GLU A 78 2.98 -10.21 -10.52
N TYR A 79 2.15 -9.91 -9.52
CA TYR A 79 2.44 -8.84 -8.58
C TYR A 79 3.79 -9.06 -7.88
N ILE A 80 4.67 -8.07 -7.99
CA ILE A 80 6.10 -8.20 -7.62
C ILE A 80 6.30 -8.64 -6.17
N ALA A 81 5.42 -8.24 -5.25
CA ALA A 81 5.50 -8.60 -3.84
C ALA A 81 5.21 -10.08 -3.57
N HIS A 82 4.52 -10.77 -4.49
CA HIS A 82 4.18 -12.19 -4.39
C HIS A 82 5.24 -13.10 -5.02
N ARG A 83 6.22 -12.55 -5.73
CA ARG A 83 7.30 -13.34 -6.35
C ARG A 83 8.18 -13.98 -5.29
N LYS A 84 8.25 -15.31 -5.31
CA LYS A 84 9.11 -16.09 -4.40
C LYS A 84 10.55 -16.02 -4.86
N LYS A 85 11.51 -16.21 -3.93
CA LYS A 85 12.95 -16.23 -4.27
C LYS A 85 13.29 -17.16 -5.44
N LYS A 86 12.64 -18.31 -5.54
CA LYS A 86 12.85 -19.30 -6.62
C LYS A 86 12.55 -18.74 -8.01
N ASP A 87 11.70 -17.71 -8.10
CA ASP A 87 11.27 -17.15 -9.37
C ASP A 87 12.35 -16.26 -10.02
N TRP A 88 13.42 -15.97 -9.28
CA TRP A 88 14.54 -15.13 -9.72
C TRP A 88 15.73 -15.93 -10.28
N GLY A 89 15.74 -17.26 -10.17
CA GLY A 89 16.78 -18.13 -10.70
C GLY A 89 18.19 -17.65 -10.33
N LEU A 90 19.06 -17.45 -11.34
CA LEU A 90 20.45 -16.96 -11.16
C LEU A 90 20.53 -15.54 -10.57
N LEU A 91 19.48 -14.73 -10.66
CA LEU A 91 19.42 -13.37 -10.10
C LEU A 91 19.03 -13.34 -8.61
N THR A 92 18.77 -14.49 -7.99
CA THR A 92 18.39 -14.59 -6.58
C THR A 92 19.34 -13.85 -5.62
N PRO A 93 20.69 -13.89 -5.78
CA PRO A 93 21.60 -13.14 -4.89
C PRO A 93 21.41 -11.63 -5.01
N LEU A 94 21.24 -11.11 -6.23
CA LEU A 94 21.02 -9.69 -6.48
C LEU A 94 19.68 -9.24 -5.89
N TYR A 95 18.61 -10.02 -6.10
CA TYR A 95 17.32 -9.78 -5.49
C TYR A 95 17.39 -9.75 -3.95
N THR A 96 18.06 -10.75 -3.34
CA THR A 96 18.20 -10.84 -1.89
C THR A 96 18.97 -9.64 -1.32
N TRP A 97 20.02 -9.20 -2.01
CA TRP A 97 20.79 -8.02 -1.64
C TRP A 97 19.94 -6.74 -1.73
N ALA A 98 19.19 -6.55 -2.83
CA ALA A 98 18.32 -5.40 -3.05
C ALA A 98 17.24 -5.33 -1.98
N MET A 99 16.55 -6.46 -1.68
CA MET A 99 15.54 -6.52 -0.62
C MET A 99 16.14 -6.23 0.75
N GLY A 100 17.31 -6.79 1.06
CA GLY A 100 18.00 -6.49 2.31
C GLY A 100 18.44 -5.02 2.42
N LYS A 101 18.78 -4.35 1.30
CA LYS A 101 19.02 -2.91 1.28
C LYS A 101 17.75 -2.13 1.55
N HIS A 102 16.66 -2.49 0.89
CA HIS A 102 15.34 -1.86 1.08
C HIS A 102 14.88 -1.95 2.55
N ASP A 103 14.97 -3.13 3.17
CA ASP A 103 14.61 -3.32 4.57
C ASP A 103 15.46 -2.46 5.52
N ARG A 104 16.76 -2.35 5.24
CA ARG A 104 17.67 -1.46 6.00
C ARG A 104 17.29 0.01 5.88
N ASP A 105 16.95 0.46 4.66
CA ASP A 105 16.60 1.86 4.41
C ASP A 105 15.21 2.19 5.01
N LYS A 106 14.25 1.27 4.95
CA LYS A 106 12.96 1.35 5.65
C LYS A 106 13.18 1.47 7.18
N ALA A 107 14.06 0.65 7.75
CA ALA A 107 14.39 0.73 9.18
C ALA A 107 15.06 2.05 9.56
N LYS A 108 15.97 2.59 8.74
CA LYS A 108 16.58 3.90 8.96
C LYS A 108 15.54 5.01 8.92
N LEU A 109 14.57 4.93 7.99
CA LEU A 109 13.50 5.90 7.89
C LEU A 109 12.64 5.88 9.16
N VAL A 110 12.19 4.71 9.61
CA VAL A 110 11.39 4.57 10.83
C VAL A 110 12.14 5.12 12.04
N LYS A 111 13.45 4.86 12.16
CA LYS A 111 14.29 5.40 13.26
C LYS A 111 14.37 6.93 13.34
N LYS A 112 14.03 7.65 12.29
CA LYS A 112 13.93 9.13 12.35
C LYS A 112 12.75 9.61 13.16
N PHE A 113 11.71 8.78 13.31
CA PHE A 113 10.46 9.13 13.97
C PHE A 113 10.29 8.45 15.33
N THR A 114 10.88 7.26 15.50
CA THR A 114 10.77 6.50 16.74
C THR A 114 12.01 5.63 16.96
N PRO A 115 12.47 5.45 18.23
CA PRO A 115 13.54 4.48 18.49
C PRO A 115 13.11 3.07 18.08
N LEU A 116 14.07 2.29 17.56
CA LEU A 116 13.89 0.86 17.31
C LEU A 116 14.76 0.11 18.33
N ASP A 117 14.14 -0.51 19.31
CA ASP A 117 14.78 -1.29 20.38
C ASP A 117 13.85 -2.39 20.89
N ARG A 118 14.29 -3.13 21.92
CA ARG A 118 13.52 -4.22 22.53
C ARG A 118 12.20 -3.81 23.20
N LYS A 119 11.97 -2.51 23.46
CA LYS A 119 10.72 -2.00 24.02
C LYS A 119 9.74 -1.60 22.94
N THR A 120 10.22 -1.45 21.72
CA THR A 120 9.40 -1.04 20.56
C THR A 120 8.47 -2.19 20.15
N LYS A 121 7.18 -1.89 20.07
CA LYS A 121 6.16 -2.73 19.42
C LYS A 121 5.94 -2.19 18.02
N LEU A 122 6.28 -2.98 17.01
CA LEU A 122 6.20 -2.61 15.60
C LEU A 122 5.09 -3.41 14.93
N LEU A 123 4.11 -2.71 14.38
CA LEU A 123 3.08 -3.28 13.50
C LEU A 123 3.35 -2.82 12.07
N ASP A 124 3.42 -3.75 11.13
CA ASP A 124 3.51 -3.50 9.69
C ASP A 124 2.19 -3.95 9.04
N VAL A 125 1.46 -2.99 8.47
CA VAL A 125 0.20 -3.24 7.76
C VAL A 125 0.52 -3.32 6.26
N GLY A 126 0.16 -4.44 5.61
CA GLY A 126 0.64 -4.77 4.27
C GLY A 126 2.08 -5.29 4.32
N CYS A 127 2.37 -6.20 5.27
CA CYS A 127 3.73 -6.66 5.54
C CYS A 127 4.26 -7.67 4.51
N ALA A 128 3.45 -8.12 3.58
CA ALA A 128 3.74 -9.19 2.63
C ALA A 128 4.38 -10.39 3.34
N VAL A 129 5.55 -10.84 2.89
CA VAL A 129 6.27 -11.97 3.51
C VAL A 129 7.06 -11.58 4.79
N GLY A 130 6.91 -10.36 5.28
CA GLY A 130 7.42 -9.90 6.57
C GLY A 130 8.95 -9.70 6.66
N THR A 131 9.66 -9.52 5.55
CA THR A 131 11.13 -9.39 5.54
C THR A 131 11.62 -8.20 6.37
N PHE A 132 10.92 -7.06 6.27
CA PHE A 132 11.24 -5.88 7.07
C PHE A 132 11.05 -6.13 8.57
N LEU A 133 9.95 -6.77 8.97
CA LEU A 133 9.70 -7.12 10.37
C LEU A 133 10.79 -8.04 10.91
N LEU A 134 11.16 -9.08 10.15
CA LEU A 134 12.25 -9.98 10.53
C LEU A 134 13.59 -9.24 10.66
N HIS A 135 13.86 -8.27 9.76
CA HIS A 135 15.04 -7.42 9.87
C HIS A 135 15.02 -6.56 11.14
N ALA A 136 13.88 -5.92 11.45
CA ALA A 136 13.73 -5.10 12.64
C ALA A 136 13.88 -5.92 13.94
N ASN A 137 13.26 -7.09 14.01
CA ASN A 137 13.40 -8.01 15.14
C ASN A 137 14.85 -8.47 15.29
N LYS A 138 15.47 -8.98 14.22
CA LYS A 138 16.84 -9.52 14.27
C LYS A 138 17.88 -8.47 14.64
N LYS A 139 17.72 -7.23 14.18
CA LYS A 139 18.71 -6.16 14.37
C LYS A 139 18.49 -5.33 15.63
N TYR A 140 17.24 -5.09 16.00
CA TYR A 140 16.90 -4.15 17.08
C TYR A 140 16.15 -4.82 18.24
N ASN A 141 15.85 -6.13 18.14
CA ASN A 141 15.06 -6.90 19.10
C ASN A 141 13.63 -6.33 19.33
N CYS A 142 13.06 -5.65 18.33
CA CYS A 142 11.69 -5.16 18.41
C CYS A 142 10.70 -6.32 18.56
N GLN A 143 9.62 -6.08 19.31
CA GLN A 143 8.43 -6.94 19.25
C GLN A 143 7.71 -6.63 17.95
N ILE A 144 7.44 -7.64 17.12
CA ILE A 144 6.91 -7.45 15.77
C ILE A 144 5.54 -8.09 15.62
N SER A 145 4.69 -7.43 14.87
CA SER A 145 3.40 -7.94 14.38
C SER A 145 3.21 -7.49 12.94
N GLY A 146 2.65 -8.32 12.11
CA GLY A 146 2.35 -8.01 10.72
C GLY A 146 0.95 -8.45 10.36
N VAL A 147 0.29 -7.71 9.50
CA VAL A 147 -0.99 -8.07 8.88
C VAL A 147 -0.88 -7.88 7.38
N ASP A 148 -1.44 -8.84 6.65
CA ASP A 148 -1.56 -8.83 5.19
C ASP A 148 -2.82 -9.63 4.82
N PHE A 149 -3.23 -9.65 3.53
CA PHE A 149 -4.41 -10.36 3.06
C PHE A 149 -4.07 -11.47 2.06
#